data_2f91d93ffad7718e46c9d1cf3a53b6fd
#
_entry.id   2f91d93ffad7718e46c9d1cf3a53b6fd
#
_cell.length_a   1.000
_cell.length_b   1.000
_cell.length_c   1.000
_cell.angle_alpha   90.00
_cell.angle_beta   90.00
_cell.angle_gamma   90.00
#
_symmetry.space_group_name_H-M   'P 1'
#
loop_
_entity.id
_entity.type
_entity.pdbx_description
1 polymer ?
#
loop_
_entity_poly.entity_id
_entity_poly.type
_entity_poly.pdbx_seq_one_letter_code
_entity_poly.pdbx_strand_id
1 'polypeptide(L)'
;VSVFLSIRLANQQTMLSFTESVDLVLGRADAVIRVEGMDFDESIFEKLHTLRREIKAYPVIEGYGIESSSGEVIEAIGTDFLQDHGIRDFSIKTIEEGLRGLIPLITDPVGIVLPEKFVPDTHFEAGDRVKLLIKGQVKTLNITAILEDKGIAKALNGNFALMDIAAAQNVFDKIGRLDRIDIQFINSVNFESMQEKIVSVLPKNMKVERPQRKNKQVEKMLQAFQYNL
;
A
#
# COMPACT_ATOMS: atom_id res chain seq x y z
N VAL A 1 -0.50 39.09 -5.14
CA VAL A 1 -1.78 38.35 -5.24
C VAL A 1 -1.66 37.14 -6.19
N SER A 2 -1.03 37.31 -7.36
CA SER A 2 -0.90 36.25 -8.39
C SER A 2 -0.06 35.03 -7.91
N VAL A 3 1.07 35.29 -7.24
CA VAL A 3 1.96 34.18 -6.73
C VAL A 3 1.26 33.37 -5.63
N PHE A 4 0.49 34.02 -4.77
CA PHE A 4 -0.25 33.35 -3.70
C PHE A 4 -1.38 32.46 -4.26
N LEU A 5 -2.02 32.89 -5.34
CA LEU A 5 -3.05 32.14 -6.03
C LEU A 5 -2.45 30.91 -6.74
N SER A 6 -1.28 31.07 -7.38
CA SER A 6 -0.58 29.97 -8.06
C SER A 6 -0.11 28.89 -7.09
N ILE A 7 0.40 29.27 -5.91
CA ILE A 7 0.79 28.32 -4.85
C ILE A 7 -0.44 27.58 -4.30
N ARG A 8 -1.57 28.30 -4.15
CA ARG A 8 -2.81 27.70 -3.67
C ARG A 8 -3.42 26.71 -4.67
N LEU A 9 -3.37 27.03 -5.97
CA LEU A 9 -3.83 26.14 -7.04
C LEU A 9 -2.94 24.90 -7.18
N ALA A 10 -1.59 25.08 -7.12
CA ALA A 10 -0.64 23.98 -7.15
C ALA A 10 -0.85 23.04 -5.96
N ASN A 11 -1.06 23.57 -4.76
CA ASN A 11 -1.36 22.77 -3.58
C ASN A 11 -2.70 22.03 -3.67
N GLN A 12 -3.75 22.66 -4.25
CA GLN A 12 -5.03 21.99 -4.48
C GLN A 12 -4.91 20.86 -5.51
N GLN A 13 -4.19 21.06 -6.61
CA GLN A 13 -3.96 20.01 -7.60
C GLN A 13 -3.14 18.87 -7.02
N THR A 14 -2.11 19.15 -6.23
CA THR A 14 -1.31 18.14 -5.52
C THR A 14 -2.16 17.35 -4.53
N MET A 15 -3.05 18.00 -3.80
CA MET A 15 -3.98 17.33 -2.87
C MET A 15 -5.01 16.44 -3.60
N LEU A 16 -5.55 16.88 -4.73
CA LEU A 16 -6.49 16.09 -5.52
C LEU A 16 -5.81 14.86 -6.11
N SER A 17 -4.63 15.02 -6.71
CA SER A 17 -3.84 13.90 -7.24
C SER A 17 -3.46 12.90 -6.15
N PHE A 18 -3.11 13.38 -4.95
CA PHE A 18 -2.78 12.53 -3.81
C PHE A 18 -4.01 11.77 -3.27
N THR A 19 -5.18 12.40 -3.29
CA THR A 19 -6.44 11.78 -2.87
C THR A 19 -6.85 10.66 -3.81
N GLU A 20 -6.75 10.88 -5.13
CA GLU A 20 -6.99 9.85 -6.14
C GLU A 20 -6.00 8.69 -6.02
N SER A 21 -4.75 8.99 -5.67
CA SER A 21 -3.69 8.00 -5.45
C SER A 21 -3.99 7.06 -4.30
N VAL A 22 -4.45 7.60 -3.17
CA VAL A 22 -4.79 6.79 -1.98
C VAL A 22 -5.99 5.89 -2.25
N ASP A 23 -7.01 6.40 -2.96
CA ASP A 23 -8.18 5.61 -3.34
C ASP A 23 -7.79 4.46 -4.29
N LEU A 24 -6.78 4.64 -5.13
CA LEU A 24 -6.25 3.59 -5.99
C LEU A 24 -5.45 2.53 -5.22
N VAL A 25 -4.65 2.93 -4.22
CA VAL A 25 -3.86 2.00 -3.39
C VAL A 25 -4.72 1.22 -2.41
N LEU A 26 -5.71 1.87 -1.80
CA LEU A 26 -6.71 1.22 -0.95
C LEU A 26 -7.70 0.40 -1.78
N GLY A 27 -7.74 0.65 -3.10
CA GLY A 27 -8.66 -0.01 -4.00
C GLY A 27 -10.11 0.31 -3.63
N ARG A 28 -10.99 -0.69 -3.77
CA ARG A 28 -12.42 -0.59 -3.45
C ARG A 28 -12.70 -1.02 -2.00
N ALA A 29 -11.81 -0.72 -1.07
CA ALA A 29 -12.05 -1.03 0.33
C ALA A 29 -13.18 -0.14 0.89
N ASP A 30 -14.13 -0.76 1.57
CA ASP A 30 -15.24 -0.08 2.25
C ASP A 30 -14.87 0.26 3.70
N ALA A 31 -14.00 -0.54 4.31
CA ALA A 31 -13.49 -0.33 5.67
C ALA A 31 -12.01 -0.75 5.77
N VAL A 32 -11.34 -0.24 6.80
CA VAL A 32 -9.98 -0.59 7.18
C VAL A 32 -9.94 -0.96 8.65
N ILE A 33 -9.31 -2.09 8.96
CA ILE A 33 -9.05 -2.54 10.34
C ILE A 33 -7.58 -2.27 10.63
N ARG A 34 -7.30 -1.58 11.75
CA ARG A 34 -5.94 -1.30 12.21
C ARG A 34 -5.86 -1.15 13.73
N VAL A 35 -4.64 -1.24 14.26
CA VAL A 35 -4.28 -0.71 15.58
C VAL A 35 -3.51 0.59 15.36
N GLU A 36 -3.79 1.62 16.14
CA GLU A 36 -3.18 2.94 15.93
C GLU A 36 -1.68 2.90 16.22
N GLY A 37 -0.88 3.20 15.18
CA GLY A 37 0.59 3.31 15.29
C GLY A 37 1.34 1.99 15.48
N MET A 38 0.68 0.84 15.41
CA MET A 38 1.30 -0.46 15.64
C MET A 38 0.80 -1.52 14.64
N ASP A 39 1.67 -2.47 14.34
CA ASP A 39 1.27 -3.74 13.74
C ASP A 39 0.56 -4.65 14.76
N PHE A 40 -0.13 -5.67 14.30
CA PHE A 40 -0.87 -6.62 15.13
C PHE A 40 -0.70 -8.05 14.63
N ASP A 41 -1.04 -9.01 15.48
CA ASP A 41 -0.91 -10.44 15.18
C ASP A 41 -1.82 -10.87 14.02
N GLU A 42 -1.28 -11.60 13.05
CA GLU A 42 -2.01 -12.02 11.85
C GLU A 42 -3.16 -13.00 12.16
N SER A 43 -3.15 -13.70 13.31
CA SER A 43 -4.24 -14.59 13.72
C SER A 43 -5.59 -13.85 13.87
N ILE A 44 -5.55 -12.53 13.96
CA ILE A 44 -6.75 -11.68 13.90
C ILE A 44 -7.51 -11.88 12.58
N PHE A 45 -6.79 -12.12 11.50
CA PHE A 45 -7.39 -12.36 10.19
C PHE A 45 -8.34 -13.58 10.21
N GLU A 46 -8.00 -14.63 10.96
CA GLU A 46 -8.83 -15.82 11.09
C GLU A 46 -10.20 -15.51 11.75
N LYS A 47 -10.26 -14.54 12.67
CA LYS A 47 -11.51 -14.16 13.31
C LYS A 47 -12.55 -13.60 12.34
N LEU A 48 -12.08 -12.94 11.27
CA LEU A 48 -12.94 -12.41 10.22
C LEU A 48 -13.55 -13.50 9.35
N HIS A 49 -13.05 -14.74 9.41
CA HIS A 49 -13.60 -15.86 8.65
C HIS A 49 -15.05 -16.16 8.96
N THR A 50 -15.50 -15.82 10.17
CA THR A 50 -16.93 -15.94 10.57
C THR A 50 -17.85 -15.07 9.71
N LEU A 51 -17.30 -13.96 9.18
CA LEU A 51 -18.01 -12.98 8.34
C LEU A 51 -17.77 -13.18 6.82
N ARG A 52 -17.11 -14.25 6.39
CA ARG A 52 -16.72 -14.49 4.99
C ARG A 52 -17.84 -14.44 3.95
N ARG A 53 -19.09 -14.54 4.36
CA ARG A 53 -20.27 -14.40 3.49
C ARG A 53 -20.72 -12.96 3.30
N GLU A 54 -20.23 -12.05 4.13
CA GLU A 54 -20.64 -10.65 4.19
C GLU A 54 -19.49 -9.72 3.76
N ILE A 55 -18.23 -10.14 4.01
CA ILE A 55 -17.03 -9.35 3.70
C ILE A 55 -15.96 -10.20 2.99
N LYS A 56 -15.15 -9.49 2.21
CA LYS A 56 -13.81 -9.96 1.79
C LYS A 56 -12.77 -9.17 2.57
N ALA A 57 -11.77 -9.84 3.09
CA ALA A 57 -10.71 -9.25 3.91
C ALA A 57 -9.36 -9.45 3.22
N TYR A 58 -8.54 -8.40 3.15
CA TYR A 58 -7.26 -8.37 2.47
C TYR A 58 -6.19 -7.88 3.43
N PRO A 59 -5.28 -8.76 3.87
CA PRO A 59 -4.21 -8.39 4.77
C PRO A 59 -3.17 -7.52 4.06
N VAL A 60 -2.60 -6.54 4.78
CA VAL A 60 -1.64 -5.59 4.23
C VAL A 60 -0.48 -5.36 5.20
N ILE A 61 0.73 -5.38 4.63
CA ILE A 61 1.97 -4.92 5.26
C ILE A 61 2.36 -3.57 4.65
N GLU A 62 2.72 -2.61 5.48
CA GLU A 62 3.28 -1.32 5.07
C GLU A 62 4.73 -1.22 5.54
N GLY A 63 5.61 -0.79 4.67
CA GLY A 63 7.02 -0.59 5.00
C GLY A 63 7.63 0.56 4.20
N TYR A 64 8.75 1.07 4.69
CA TYR A 64 9.50 2.12 4.02
C TYR A 64 10.95 1.70 3.87
N GLY A 65 11.53 2.01 2.74
CA GLY A 65 12.96 1.85 2.48
C GLY A 65 13.52 3.08 1.80
N ILE A 66 14.83 3.25 1.88
CA ILE A 66 15.56 4.29 1.14
C ILE A 66 16.41 3.57 0.11
N GLU A 67 16.23 3.89 -1.17
CA GLU A 67 17.07 3.33 -2.23
C GLU A 67 18.51 3.83 -2.05
N SER A 68 19.47 2.89 -2.04
CA SER A 68 20.84 3.18 -1.57
C SER A 68 21.66 4.05 -2.51
N SER A 69 21.32 4.11 -3.81
CA SER A 69 22.08 4.90 -4.80
C SER A 69 21.52 6.31 -4.98
N SER A 70 20.20 6.44 -5.00
CA SER A 70 19.53 7.72 -5.22
C SER A 70 19.19 8.46 -3.92
N GLY A 71 19.06 7.72 -2.80
CA GLY A 71 18.54 8.27 -1.54
C GLY A 71 17.03 8.50 -1.53
N GLU A 72 16.32 8.04 -2.56
CA GLU A 72 14.87 8.18 -2.64
C GLU A 72 14.15 7.26 -1.66
N VAL A 73 13.10 7.80 -1.02
CA VAL A 73 12.24 7.04 -0.12
C VAL A 73 11.17 6.33 -0.94
N ILE A 74 11.04 5.03 -0.73
CA ILE A 74 10.00 4.21 -1.33
C ILE A 74 9.08 3.63 -0.25
N GLU A 75 7.77 3.74 -0.46
CA GLU A 75 6.76 3.06 0.35
C GLU A 75 6.49 1.69 -0.28
N ALA A 76 6.67 0.60 0.48
CA ALA A 76 6.37 -0.75 0.02
C ALA A 76 5.06 -1.23 0.63
N ILE A 77 4.20 -1.78 -0.21
CA ILE A 77 2.90 -2.34 0.16
C ILE A 77 2.95 -3.84 -0.13
N GLY A 78 2.89 -4.64 0.94
CA GLY A 78 2.77 -6.09 0.86
C GLY A 78 1.30 -6.50 0.90
N THR A 79 0.88 -7.30 -0.07
CA THR A 79 -0.49 -7.81 -0.18
C THR A 79 -0.49 -9.21 -0.77
N ASP A 80 -1.56 -9.97 -0.56
CA ASP A 80 -1.73 -11.29 -1.17
C ASP A 80 -2.12 -11.13 -2.65
N PHE A 81 -1.15 -11.27 -3.54
CA PHE A 81 -1.38 -11.15 -4.99
C PHE A 81 -2.40 -12.14 -5.54
N LEU A 82 -2.60 -13.30 -4.90
CA LEU A 82 -3.57 -14.29 -5.35
C LEU A 82 -5.02 -13.91 -5.01
N GLN A 83 -5.23 -13.22 -3.90
CA GLN A 83 -6.56 -12.82 -3.43
C GLN A 83 -6.95 -11.41 -3.88
N ASP A 84 -5.99 -10.54 -4.15
CA ASP A 84 -6.21 -9.09 -4.32
C ASP A 84 -6.72 -8.67 -5.71
N HIS A 85 -6.83 -9.60 -6.66
CA HIS A 85 -7.33 -9.31 -8.02
C HIS A 85 -8.72 -8.66 -8.10
N GLY A 86 -9.47 -8.65 -7.00
CA GLY A 86 -10.82 -8.09 -6.98
C GLY A 86 -10.90 -6.66 -6.44
N ILE A 87 -9.88 -6.19 -5.71
CA ILE A 87 -9.90 -4.90 -5.01
C ILE A 87 -8.96 -3.87 -5.61
N ARG A 88 -7.81 -4.33 -6.15
CA ARG A 88 -6.79 -3.48 -6.75
C ARG A 88 -6.47 -3.92 -8.17
N ASP A 89 -6.39 -2.95 -9.05
CA ASP A 89 -5.97 -3.16 -10.44
C ASP A 89 -4.50 -2.76 -10.57
N PHE A 90 -3.64 -3.76 -10.45
CA PHE A 90 -2.21 -3.57 -10.65
C PHE A 90 -1.86 -3.85 -12.10
N SER A 91 -1.56 -2.82 -12.88
CA SER A 91 -1.05 -2.96 -14.25
C SER A 91 0.42 -3.41 -14.23
N ILE A 92 0.64 -4.69 -13.93
CA ILE A 92 1.98 -5.30 -13.89
C ILE A 92 2.26 -5.94 -15.25
N LYS A 93 3.32 -5.49 -15.94
CA LYS A 93 3.69 -5.98 -17.28
C LYS A 93 3.75 -7.51 -17.40
N THR A 94 4.25 -8.16 -16.35
CA THR A 94 4.45 -9.61 -16.33
C THR A 94 3.15 -10.42 -16.16
N ILE A 95 2.06 -9.81 -15.67
CA ILE A 95 0.76 -10.50 -15.51
C ILE A 95 0.09 -10.78 -16.87
N GLU A 96 0.44 -10.05 -17.92
CA GLU A 96 -0.03 -10.33 -19.29
C GLU A 96 0.39 -11.73 -19.77
N GLU A 97 1.45 -12.31 -19.19
CA GLU A 97 1.91 -13.69 -19.43
C GLU A 97 1.11 -14.76 -18.65
N GLY A 98 0.07 -14.34 -17.93
CA GLY A 98 -0.79 -15.22 -17.15
C GLY A 98 -0.12 -15.76 -15.88
N LEU A 99 -0.53 -16.98 -15.43
CA LEU A 99 -0.05 -17.58 -14.19
C LEU A 99 1.48 -17.72 -14.10
N ARG A 100 2.19 -17.86 -15.23
CA ARG A 100 3.65 -17.97 -15.22
C ARG A 100 4.33 -16.67 -14.75
N GLY A 101 3.77 -15.53 -15.07
CA GLY A 101 4.27 -14.23 -14.60
C GLY A 101 4.05 -13.99 -13.11
N LEU A 102 3.02 -14.62 -12.51
CA LEU A 102 2.74 -14.49 -11.08
C LEU A 102 3.69 -15.31 -10.20
N ILE A 103 4.24 -16.43 -10.68
CA ILE A 103 5.07 -17.32 -9.86
C ILE A 103 6.24 -16.58 -9.20
N PRO A 104 7.09 -15.82 -9.92
CA PRO A 104 8.18 -15.09 -9.28
C PRO A 104 7.71 -14.09 -8.23
N LEU A 105 6.53 -13.47 -8.44
CA LEU A 105 5.97 -12.47 -7.52
C LEU A 105 5.61 -13.08 -6.16
N ILE A 106 5.10 -14.31 -6.14
CA ILE A 106 4.58 -14.96 -4.92
C ILE A 106 5.58 -15.92 -4.28
N THR A 107 6.63 -16.36 -4.99
CA THR A 107 7.59 -17.36 -4.47
C THR A 107 8.91 -16.77 -4.02
N ASP A 108 9.27 -15.57 -4.46
CA ASP A 108 10.54 -14.94 -4.07
C ASP A 108 10.41 -14.26 -2.69
N PRO A 109 11.12 -14.75 -1.65
CA PRO A 109 10.99 -14.22 -0.28
C PRO A 109 11.55 -12.80 -0.11
N VAL A 110 12.22 -12.26 -1.12
CA VAL A 110 12.72 -10.88 -1.18
C VAL A 110 12.33 -10.18 -2.48
N GLY A 111 11.27 -10.69 -3.12
CA GLY A 111 10.73 -10.16 -4.36
C GLY A 111 10.06 -8.80 -4.17
N ILE A 112 10.33 -7.88 -5.10
CA ILE A 112 9.73 -6.54 -5.14
C ILE A 112 9.32 -6.18 -6.55
N VAL A 113 8.18 -5.52 -6.69
CA VAL A 113 7.70 -4.91 -7.94
C VAL A 113 7.92 -3.41 -7.84
N LEU A 114 8.67 -2.85 -8.77
CA LEU A 114 8.97 -1.41 -8.81
C LEU A 114 8.23 -0.72 -9.94
N PRO A 115 7.79 0.54 -9.76
CA PRO A 115 7.28 1.35 -10.85
C PRO A 115 8.37 1.70 -11.85
N GLU A 116 8.02 1.79 -13.12
CA GLU A 116 8.91 2.13 -14.23
C GLU A 116 9.67 3.46 -14.02
N LYS A 117 9.07 4.38 -13.27
CA LYS A 117 9.64 5.72 -12.99
C LYS A 117 10.42 5.83 -11.68
N PHE A 118 10.55 4.76 -10.93
CA PHE A 118 11.15 4.85 -9.58
C PHE A 118 12.58 5.37 -9.59
N VAL A 119 13.35 5.10 -10.65
CA VAL A 119 14.72 5.63 -10.77
C VAL A 119 14.94 6.17 -12.16
N PRO A 120 14.90 7.51 -12.34
CA PRO A 120 15.00 8.14 -13.66
C PRO A 120 16.29 7.80 -14.42
N ASP A 121 17.41 7.54 -13.71
CA ASP A 121 18.73 7.31 -14.29
C ASP A 121 19.17 5.84 -14.33
N THR A 122 18.43 4.92 -13.72
CA THR A 122 18.73 3.48 -13.74
C THR A 122 17.57 2.74 -14.39
N HIS A 123 17.83 2.16 -15.56
CA HIS A 123 16.89 1.27 -16.22
C HIS A 123 16.86 -0.08 -15.49
N PHE A 124 16.05 -0.18 -14.43
CA PHE A 124 15.80 -1.48 -13.81
C PHE A 124 14.89 -2.33 -14.68
N GLU A 125 15.25 -3.59 -14.81
CA GLU A 125 14.46 -4.62 -15.48
C GLU A 125 14.09 -5.72 -14.48
N ALA A 126 13.08 -6.51 -14.84
CA ALA A 126 12.76 -7.73 -14.09
C ALA A 126 13.97 -8.68 -14.12
N GLY A 127 14.40 -9.15 -12.95
CA GLY A 127 15.63 -9.94 -12.77
C GLY A 127 16.78 -9.16 -12.14
N ASP A 128 16.74 -7.83 -12.15
CA ASP A 128 17.73 -6.98 -11.49
C ASP A 128 17.57 -6.99 -9.96
N ARG A 129 18.51 -6.33 -9.28
CA ARG A 129 18.52 -6.21 -7.82
C ARG A 129 18.55 -4.75 -7.40
N VAL A 130 17.75 -4.42 -6.40
CA VAL A 130 17.74 -3.11 -5.75
C VAL A 130 18.21 -3.23 -4.31
N LYS A 131 18.95 -2.23 -3.82
CA LYS A 131 19.38 -2.17 -2.42
C LYS A 131 18.58 -1.10 -1.69
N LEU A 132 17.85 -1.51 -0.67
CA LEU A 132 17.07 -0.61 0.18
C LEU A 132 17.63 -0.59 1.59
N LEU A 133 17.81 0.60 2.14
CA LEU A 133 18.08 0.81 3.55
C LEU A 133 16.74 0.73 4.30
N ILE A 134 16.54 -0.32 5.09
CA ILE A 134 15.31 -0.61 5.84
C ILE A 134 15.69 -0.75 7.31
N LYS A 135 15.10 0.06 8.19
CA LYS A 135 15.40 0.04 9.64
C LYS A 135 16.91 0.09 9.96
N GLY A 136 17.69 0.84 9.19
CA GLY A 136 19.14 0.98 9.35
C GLY A 136 19.99 -0.17 8.79
N GLN A 137 19.40 -1.15 8.12
CA GLN A 137 20.09 -2.27 7.47
C GLN A 137 19.90 -2.22 5.95
N VAL A 138 20.96 -2.44 5.21
CA VAL A 138 20.88 -2.56 3.74
C VAL A 138 20.42 -3.97 3.39
N LYS A 139 19.22 -4.08 2.83
CA LYS A 139 18.67 -5.33 2.29
C LYS A 139 18.73 -5.30 0.76
N THR A 140 19.13 -6.41 0.14
CA THR A 140 19.12 -6.56 -1.32
C THR A 140 17.87 -7.32 -1.71
N LEU A 141 17.06 -6.73 -2.60
CA LEU A 141 15.78 -7.26 -3.05
C LEU A 141 15.87 -7.59 -4.54
N ASN A 142 15.14 -8.62 -4.98
CA ASN A 142 15.06 -9.02 -6.37
C ASN A 142 13.86 -8.32 -7.03
N ILE A 143 14.08 -7.63 -8.14
CA ILE A 143 13.01 -7.01 -8.91
C ILE A 143 12.32 -8.11 -9.70
N THR A 144 11.12 -8.50 -9.27
CA THR A 144 10.36 -9.60 -9.89
C THR A 144 9.50 -9.14 -11.05
N ALA A 145 9.12 -7.88 -11.06
CA ALA A 145 8.37 -7.26 -12.15
C ALA A 145 8.48 -5.73 -12.12
N ILE A 146 8.09 -5.11 -13.23
CA ILE A 146 7.98 -3.67 -13.37
C ILE A 146 6.50 -3.30 -13.51
N LEU A 147 6.08 -2.30 -12.76
CA LEU A 147 4.74 -1.73 -12.79
C LEU A 147 4.69 -0.62 -13.85
N GLU A 148 3.75 -0.72 -14.78
CA GLU A 148 3.57 0.31 -15.80
C GLU A 148 3.16 1.66 -15.18
N ASP A 149 3.60 2.76 -15.81
CA ASP A 149 3.21 4.13 -15.41
C ASP A 149 1.73 4.44 -15.76
N LYS A 150 0.84 3.60 -15.23
CA LYS A 150 -0.61 3.69 -15.36
C LYS A 150 -1.28 3.46 -14.01
N GLY A 151 -2.53 3.89 -13.88
CA GLY A 151 -3.32 3.61 -12.68
C GLY A 151 -2.60 4.04 -11.41
N ILE A 152 -2.35 3.09 -10.49
CA ILE A 152 -1.71 3.32 -9.19
C ILE A 152 -0.31 3.91 -9.32
N ALA A 153 0.53 3.41 -10.24
CA ALA A 153 1.90 3.88 -10.40
C ALA A 153 1.94 5.38 -10.75
N LYS A 154 1.10 5.80 -11.68
CA LYS A 154 0.99 7.20 -12.07
C LYS A 154 0.44 8.07 -10.94
N ALA A 155 -0.56 7.58 -10.23
CA ALA A 155 -1.22 8.31 -9.16
C ALA A 155 -0.31 8.55 -7.94
N LEU A 156 0.64 7.65 -7.65
CA LEU A 156 1.61 7.76 -6.55
C LEU A 156 2.96 8.36 -6.96
N ASN A 157 3.07 8.94 -8.16
CA ASN A 157 4.32 9.48 -8.71
C ASN A 157 5.50 8.49 -8.73
N GLY A 158 5.23 7.19 -8.70
CA GLY A 158 6.25 6.16 -8.77
C GLY A 158 7.04 5.91 -7.48
N ASN A 159 6.76 6.57 -6.36
CA ASN A 159 7.52 6.40 -5.11
C ASN A 159 6.96 5.28 -4.22
N PHE A 160 6.47 4.23 -4.82
CA PHE A 160 5.98 3.07 -4.08
C PHE A 160 6.42 1.76 -4.75
N ALA A 161 6.37 0.68 -4.01
CA ALA A 161 6.63 -0.67 -4.49
C ALA A 161 5.54 -1.62 -4.02
N LEU A 162 5.39 -2.72 -4.74
CA LEU A 162 4.50 -3.81 -4.33
C LEU A 162 5.33 -5.05 -3.99
N MET A 163 4.85 -5.82 -3.04
CA MET A 163 5.45 -7.08 -2.63
C MET A 163 4.34 -8.10 -2.34
N ASP A 164 4.64 -9.37 -2.53
CA ASP A 164 3.80 -10.39 -1.91
C ASP A 164 3.85 -10.24 -0.39
N ILE A 165 2.74 -10.58 0.27
CA ILE A 165 2.62 -10.38 1.72
C ILE A 165 3.70 -11.12 2.49
N ALA A 166 4.05 -12.36 2.10
CA ALA A 166 5.09 -13.14 2.77
C ALA A 166 6.48 -12.53 2.56
N ALA A 167 6.77 -12.03 1.37
CA ALA A 167 8.01 -11.31 1.07
C ALA A 167 8.09 -10.00 1.91
N ALA A 168 7.00 -9.24 1.99
CA ALA A 168 6.94 -8.02 2.79
C ALA A 168 7.13 -8.30 4.29
N GLN A 169 6.48 -9.34 4.83
CA GLN A 169 6.68 -9.76 6.22
C GLN A 169 8.16 -10.10 6.49
N ASN A 170 8.80 -10.84 5.58
CA ASN A 170 10.21 -11.20 5.69
C ASN A 170 11.13 -9.97 5.60
N VAL A 171 10.91 -9.10 4.61
CA VAL A 171 11.78 -7.94 4.34
C VAL A 171 11.67 -6.88 5.44
N PHE A 172 10.48 -6.64 5.99
CA PHE A 172 10.23 -5.62 7.02
C PHE A 172 10.29 -6.16 8.45
N ASP A 173 10.74 -7.43 8.65
CA ASP A 173 10.83 -8.10 9.95
C ASP A 173 9.47 -8.06 10.69
N LYS A 174 8.40 -8.48 9.98
CA LYS A 174 7.00 -8.51 10.45
C LYS A 174 6.36 -9.90 10.28
N ILE A 175 7.15 -10.98 10.37
CA ILE A 175 6.61 -12.34 10.27
C ILE A 175 5.53 -12.55 11.33
N GLY A 176 4.35 -13.03 10.91
CA GLY A 176 3.19 -13.21 11.78
C GLY A 176 2.48 -11.90 12.19
N ARG A 177 2.80 -10.79 11.53
CA ARG A 177 2.23 -9.46 11.84
C ARG A 177 1.58 -8.85 10.62
N LEU A 178 0.58 -7.97 10.86
CA LEU A 178 -0.09 -7.16 9.84
C LEU A 178 -0.14 -5.70 10.29
N ASP A 179 -0.08 -4.76 9.35
CA ASP A 179 -0.25 -3.33 9.65
C ASP A 179 -1.72 -2.91 9.57
N ARG A 180 -2.46 -3.52 8.61
CA ARG A 180 -3.91 -3.32 8.47
C ARG A 180 -4.55 -4.47 7.73
N ILE A 181 -5.90 -4.51 7.78
CA ILE A 181 -6.71 -5.36 6.92
C ILE A 181 -7.70 -4.46 6.18
N ASP A 182 -7.65 -4.50 4.86
CA ASP A 182 -8.61 -3.81 4.00
C ASP A 182 -9.84 -4.70 3.81
N ILE A 183 -11.04 -4.12 3.98
CA ILE A 183 -12.31 -4.86 3.95
C ILE A 183 -13.16 -4.36 2.79
N GLN A 184 -13.68 -5.29 2.00
CA GLN A 184 -14.71 -5.04 1.00
C GLN A 184 -16.02 -5.72 1.42
N PHE A 185 -17.12 -4.98 1.38
CA PHE A 185 -18.46 -5.54 1.62
C PHE A 185 -18.93 -6.27 0.36
N ILE A 186 -19.46 -7.49 0.53
CA ILE A 186 -19.95 -8.28 -0.61
C ILE A 186 -21.27 -7.72 -1.14
N ASN A 187 -22.10 -7.17 -0.25
CA ASN A 187 -23.40 -6.59 -0.59
C ASN A 187 -23.44 -5.10 -0.21
N SER A 188 -24.37 -4.36 -0.82
CA SER A 188 -24.62 -2.97 -0.43
C SER A 188 -25.24 -2.92 0.96
N VAL A 189 -24.40 -2.83 1.98
CA VAL A 189 -24.77 -2.77 3.40
C VAL A 189 -24.38 -1.41 3.95
N ASN A 190 -25.16 -0.92 4.92
CA ASN A 190 -24.79 0.29 5.65
C ASN A 190 -23.49 0.05 6.43
N PHE A 191 -22.54 1.02 6.31
CA PHE A 191 -21.23 0.94 6.95
C PHE A 191 -21.32 0.73 8.46
N GLU A 192 -22.18 1.48 9.14
CA GLU A 192 -22.32 1.45 10.59
C GLU A 192 -22.75 0.05 11.08
N SER A 193 -23.70 -0.55 10.39
CA SER A 193 -24.15 -1.92 10.72
C SER A 193 -23.05 -2.97 10.50
N MET A 194 -22.28 -2.84 9.43
CA MET A 194 -21.16 -3.76 9.17
C MET A 194 -20.00 -3.51 10.13
N GLN A 195 -19.70 -2.26 10.46
CA GLN A 195 -18.71 -1.88 11.45
C GLN A 195 -18.99 -2.53 12.80
N GLU A 196 -20.24 -2.47 13.30
CA GLU A 196 -20.63 -3.11 14.56
C GLU A 196 -20.39 -4.62 14.54
N LYS A 197 -20.74 -5.29 13.43
CA LYS A 197 -20.48 -6.73 13.26
C LYS A 197 -19.00 -7.05 13.28
N ILE A 198 -18.19 -6.30 12.55
CA ILE A 198 -16.73 -6.51 12.50
C ILE A 198 -16.13 -6.26 13.89
N VAL A 199 -16.49 -5.16 14.55
CA VAL A 199 -16.00 -4.83 15.90
C VAL A 199 -16.36 -5.93 16.90
N SER A 200 -17.52 -6.57 16.76
CA SER A 200 -17.96 -7.63 17.69
C SER A 200 -17.07 -8.87 17.70
N VAL A 201 -16.34 -9.14 16.62
CA VAL A 201 -15.44 -10.30 16.50
C VAL A 201 -13.98 -9.95 16.75
N LEU A 202 -13.64 -8.65 16.86
CA LEU A 202 -12.28 -8.15 17.01
C LEU A 202 -11.93 -7.83 18.48
N PRO A 203 -10.65 -7.84 18.84
CA PRO A 203 -10.16 -7.29 20.12
C PRO A 203 -10.50 -5.80 20.27
N LYS A 204 -10.73 -5.36 21.52
CA LYS A 204 -11.17 -3.99 21.84
C LYS A 204 -10.21 -2.87 21.42
N ASN A 205 -8.92 -3.18 21.23
CA ASN A 205 -7.89 -2.21 20.83
C ASN A 205 -7.84 -1.98 19.32
N MET A 206 -8.64 -2.68 18.54
CA MET A 206 -8.69 -2.53 17.09
C MET A 206 -9.75 -1.52 16.67
N LYS A 207 -9.42 -0.72 15.68
CA LYS A 207 -10.32 0.26 15.08
C LYS A 207 -10.79 -0.24 13.71
N VAL A 208 -12.08 -0.07 13.46
CA VAL A 208 -12.69 -0.29 12.14
C VAL A 208 -13.14 1.07 11.64
N GLU A 209 -12.51 1.56 10.60
CA GLU A 209 -12.73 2.91 10.10
C GLU A 209 -13.05 2.88 8.61
N ARG A 210 -13.74 3.92 8.11
CA ARG A 210 -13.76 4.16 6.67
C ARG A 210 -12.34 4.43 6.19
N PRO A 211 -11.94 3.99 4.99
CA PRO A 211 -10.65 4.33 4.43
C PRO A 211 -10.44 5.84 4.54
N GLN A 212 -9.55 6.26 5.46
CA GLN A 212 -9.25 7.67 5.58
C GLN A 212 -8.32 8.02 4.43
N ARG A 213 -8.80 8.88 3.54
CA ARG A 213 -7.93 9.64 2.65
C ARG A 213 -6.85 10.25 3.55
N LYS A 214 -5.58 9.98 3.30
CA LYS A 214 -4.44 10.46 4.13
C LYS A 214 -4.32 12.01 4.22
N ASN A 215 -5.43 12.73 4.06
CA ASN A 215 -5.52 14.18 4.09
C ASN A 215 -4.98 14.79 5.38
N LYS A 216 -5.18 14.17 6.54
CA LYS A 216 -4.76 14.78 7.82
C LYS A 216 -3.24 14.80 8.03
N GLN A 217 -2.52 13.85 7.50
CA GLN A 217 -1.06 13.81 7.67
C GLN A 217 -0.36 14.75 6.69
N VAL A 218 -0.89 14.83 5.47
CA VAL A 218 -0.45 15.81 4.46
C VAL A 218 -0.85 17.23 4.85
N GLU A 219 -2.06 17.44 5.41
CA GLU A 219 -2.45 18.74 5.97
C GLU A 219 -1.55 19.18 7.12
N LYS A 220 -1.19 18.29 8.05
CA LYS A 220 -0.24 18.60 9.12
C LYS A 220 1.16 18.89 8.59
N MET A 221 1.61 18.17 7.57
CA MET A 221 2.90 18.40 6.95
C MET A 221 2.92 19.72 6.16
N LEU A 222 1.85 20.05 5.43
CA LEU A 222 1.68 21.35 4.74
C LEU A 222 1.54 22.50 5.72
N GLN A 223 0.80 22.30 6.83
CA GLN A 223 0.73 23.29 7.90
C GLN A 223 2.11 23.54 8.55
N ALA A 224 2.89 22.47 8.81
CA ALA A 224 4.26 22.61 9.33
C ALA A 224 5.18 23.36 8.35
N PHE A 225 5.02 23.17 7.05
CA PHE A 225 5.75 23.94 6.02
C PHE A 225 5.31 25.40 5.93
N GLN A 226 4.02 25.70 6.14
CA GLN A 226 3.51 27.08 6.12
C GLN A 226 3.92 27.91 7.35
N TYR A 227 4.21 27.27 8.49
CA TYR A 227 4.69 27.97 9.70
C TYR A 227 6.20 28.27 9.68
N ASN A 228 6.95 27.72 8.71
CA ASN A 228 8.40 27.92 8.58
C ASN A 228 8.80 28.82 7.39
N LEU A 229 7.84 29.52 6.78
CA LEU A 229 8.03 30.59 5.79
C LEU A 229 7.56 31.93 6.37
#